data_f3480164309d712d983a79e596789346
#
_entry.id   f3480164309d712d983a79e596789346
#
_cell.length_a   1.000
_cell.length_b   1.000
_cell.length_c   1.000
_cell.angle_alpha   90.00
_cell.angle_beta   90.00
_cell.angle_gamma   90.00
#
_symmetry.space_group_name_H-M   'P 1'
#
loop_
_entity.id
_entity.type
_entity.pdbx_description
1 polymer ?
#
loop_
_entity_poly.entity_id
_entity_poly.type
_entity_poly.pdbx_seq_one_letter_code
_entity_poly.pdbx_strand_id
1 'polypeptide(L)'
;MDFPALPMRSAANSNMDMLASIHKFAPIAAISLLLSACNTAAQLSPPADIPAAPITEPDTRPGLVSAADPRAAQAGAQMLRQGGSATDAAIATMLALTVVEPQSSGIGGGGFFVRSTPLGDVITIDGRETAPAAATPDWFLGADGTPKPYRDVVSTGLSVGVPGNLRLAQQAHSQFGKLEWAALFAPAISLAEDGFAVSERLHQYLDLLKTHAGASAEGRMLFYDGAGHAKPVGAVIRNPALANTLRKISANGPDFFYKGAFAADLASQIRKATPGSAGMAANDLASYLAKPRDAVCGEYRAHRICGMGPPSSGATTVIAILAQLEPFDLGALGPDSPV
;
A
#
# COMPACT_ATOMS: atom_id res chain seq x y z
N MET A 1 22.48 -20.24 2.80
CA MET A 1 22.47 -19.86 4.22
C MET A 1 21.14 -20.30 4.78
N ASP A 2 21.19 -21.41 5.50
CA ASP A 2 20.02 -22.02 6.11
C ASP A 2 19.67 -21.27 7.38
N PHE A 3 18.45 -20.77 7.46
CA PHE A 3 17.88 -20.27 8.71
C PHE A 3 17.17 -21.43 9.39
N PRO A 4 17.47 -21.76 10.65
CA PRO A 4 16.77 -22.80 11.38
C PRO A 4 15.35 -22.36 11.75
N ALA A 5 14.38 -23.25 11.52
CA ALA A 5 13.00 -23.12 11.92
C ALA A 5 12.88 -23.18 13.46
N LEU A 6 12.21 -22.22 14.05
CA LEU A 6 11.80 -22.25 15.45
C LEU A 6 10.59 -23.17 15.63
N PRO A 7 10.58 -24.06 16.63
CA PRO A 7 9.47 -24.97 16.86
C PRO A 7 8.28 -24.24 17.51
N MET A 8 7.13 -24.29 16.87
CA MET A 8 5.85 -23.97 17.51
C MET A 8 5.51 -25.05 18.54
N ARG A 9 5.42 -24.67 19.80
CA ARG A 9 4.86 -25.53 20.84
C ARG A 9 3.34 -25.52 20.72
N SER A 10 2.79 -26.70 20.41
CA SER A 10 1.40 -27.07 20.58
C SER A 10 1.06 -27.04 22.07
N ALA A 11 0.07 -26.24 22.47
CA ALA A 11 -0.61 -26.38 23.75
C ALA A 11 -1.92 -27.12 23.49
N ALA A 12 -1.93 -28.39 23.81
CA ALA A 12 -3.13 -29.21 23.80
C ALA A 12 -3.93 -29.03 25.09
N ASN A 13 -5.23 -29.03 24.90
CA ASN A 13 -6.36 -29.22 25.81
C ASN A 13 -6.04 -29.95 27.14
N SER A 14 -6.63 -29.43 28.22
CA SER A 14 -7.19 -30.30 29.27
C SER A 14 -8.42 -29.62 29.93
N ASN A 15 -9.58 -30.18 29.60
CA ASN A 15 -10.75 -30.56 30.42
C ASN A 15 -11.24 -29.59 31.53
N MET A 16 -12.39 -29.10 31.29
CA MET A 16 -13.75 -29.38 31.85
C MET A 16 -13.80 -30.38 33.01
N ASP A 17 -14.46 -29.93 34.00
CA ASP A 17 -15.31 -30.54 35.01
C ASP A 17 -14.93 -30.17 36.45
N MET A 18 -15.75 -29.43 37.10
CA MET A 18 -16.48 -29.94 38.26
C MET A 18 -17.51 -28.95 38.78
N LEU A 19 -18.71 -29.50 38.83
CA LEU A 19 -19.97 -28.96 39.32
C LEU A 19 -19.97 -28.70 40.86
N ALA A 20 -20.71 -27.66 41.20
CA ALA A 20 -21.68 -27.59 42.30
C ALA A 20 -21.22 -27.92 43.73
N SER A 21 -21.31 -26.97 44.61
CA SER A 21 -22.03 -27.17 45.84
C SER A 21 -22.55 -25.89 46.48
N ILE A 22 -23.74 -25.93 46.83
CA ILE A 22 -24.78 -25.13 47.35
C ILE A 22 -24.61 -24.87 48.90
N HIS A 23 -25.17 -23.73 49.36
CA HIS A 23 -25.68 -23.40 50.69
C HIS A 23 -24.67 -22.94 51.74
N LYS A 24 -24.86 -21.78 52.34
CA LYS A 24 -25.91 -21.43 53.34
C LYS A 24 -25.84 -19.95 53.75
N PHE A 25 -27.00 -19.46 54.03
CA PHE A 25 -27.49 -18.22 54.60
C PHE A 25 -26.76 -17.74 55.88
N ALA A 26 -26.60 -16.48 56.04
CA ALA A 26 -27.32 -15.51 56.93
C ALA A 26 -26.36 -14.71 57.83
N PRO A 27 -26.77 -13.69 58.57
CA PRO A 27 -26.79 -12.30 58.08
C PRO A 27 -26.13 -11.33 59.12
N ILE A 28 -26.09 -10.04 58.70
CA ILE A 28 -26.26 -8.84 59.57
C ILE A 28 -25.09 -8.43 60.48
N ALA A 29 -24.61 -7.29 60.27
CA ALA A 29 -24.73 -6.07 61.05
C ALA A 29 -23.51 -5.17 60.93
N ALA A 30 -23.80 -3.97 60.53
CA ALA A 30 -23.21 -2.71 60.96
C ALA A 30 -21.66 -2.63 61.09
N ILE A 31 -21.02 -2.02 60.10
CA ILE A 31 -19.98 -1.00 60.33
C ILE A 31 -20.19 0.10 59.28
N SER A 32 -21.08 1.03 59.62
CA SER A 32 -21.03 2.40 59.12
C SER A 32 -20.03 3.10 60.00
N LEU A 33 -18.94 3.52 59.40
CA LEU A 33 -18.13 4.71 59.74
C LEU A 33 -16.71 4.51 59.19
N LEU A 34 -16.24 5.54 58.55
CA LEU A 34 -14.87 5.75 58.00
C LEU A 34 -14.65 5.43 56.53
N LEU A 35 -15.35 6.20 55.67
CA LEU A 35 -14.89 6.48 54.32
C LEU A 35 -15.16 7.95 53.99
N SER A 36 -14.46 8.81 54.72
CA SER A 36 -14.29 10.23 54.39
C SER A 36 -12.82 10.49 54.27
N ALA A 37 -12.19 10.15 53.18
CA ALA A 37 -10.92 10.74 52.75
C ALA A 37 -10.60 10.35 51.34
N CYS A 38 -10.24 11.36 50.56
CA CYS A 38 -9.68 11.29 49.20
C CYS A 38 -10.65 11.18 48.03
N ASN A 39 -11.51 12.19 47.92
CA ASN A 39 -12.04 12.58 46.62
C ASN A 39 -11.29 13.84 46.18
N THR A 40 -9.99 13.72 45.92
CA THR A 40 -9.24 14.65 45.11
C THR A 40 -9.30 14.10 43.66
N ALA A 41 -10.43 14.31 43.03
CA ALA A 41 -10.46 14.26 41.58
C ALA A 41 -9.51 15.35 41.09
N ALA A 42 -8.33 14.94 40.61
CA ALA A 42 -7.50 15.81 39.84
C ALA A 42 -8.37 16.25 38.64
N GLN A 43 -8.84 17.50 38.67
CA GLN A 43 -9.42 18.14 37.53
C GLN A 43 -8.31 18.25 36.49
N LEU A 44 -8.29 17.30 35.55
CA LEU A 44 -7.57 17.45 34.30
C LEU A 44 -8.17 18.70 33.65
N SER A 45 -7.44 19.78 33.67
CA SER A 45 -7.78 20.96 32.86
C SER A 45 -7.93 20.49 31.42
N PRO A 46 -8.98 20.90 30.72
CA PRO A 46 -9.08 20.63 29.30
C PRO A 46 -7.81 21.15 28.61
N PRO A 47 -7.28 20.43 27.61
CA PRO A 47 -6.13 20.93 26.87
C PRO A 47 -6.46 22.34 26.38
N ALA A 48 -5.52 23.27 26.63
CA ALA A 48 -5.67 24.64 26.16
C ALA A 48 -5.95 24.60 24.65
N ASP A 49 -7.03 25.21 24.23
CA ASP A 49 -7.31 25.45 22.81
C ASP A 49 -6.09 26.18 22.22
N ILE A 50 -5.27 25.47 21.48
CA ILE A 50 -4.22 26.07 20.66
C ILE A 50 -4.98 26.77 19.53
N PRO A 51 -5.03 28.11 19.49
CA PRO A 51 -5.72 28.79 18.40
C PRO A 51 -5.03 28.39 17.11
N ALA A 52 -5.79 27.81 16.19
CA ALA A 52 -5.31 27.59 14.84
C ALA A 52 -4.86 28.93 14.30
N ALA A 53 -3.58 29.06 13.98
CA ALA A 53 -3.05 30.29 13.39
C ALA A 53 -3.86 30.59 12.12
N PRO A 54 -4.38 31.81 11.93
CA PRO A 54 -5.11 32.15 10.72
C PRO A 54 -4.16 31.99 9.52
N ILE A 55 -4.56 31.17 8.57
CA ILE A 55 -3.86 31.02 7.29
C ILE A 55 -4.19 32.30 6.49
N THR A 56 -3.36 33.33 6.60
CA THR A 56 -3.62 34.67 6.06
C THR A 56 -2.92 34.93 4.73
N GLU A 57 -2.04 34.04 4.24
CA GLU A 57 -1.42 34.20 2.91
C GLU A 57 -1.36 32.85 2.16
N PRO A 58 -1.53 32.86 0.82
CA PRO A 58 -1.25 31.66 0.06
C PRO A 58 0.21 31.28 0.26
N ASP A 59 0.45 30.04 0.69
CA ASP A 59 1.81 29.51 0.90
C ASP A 59 2.56 29.52 -0.43
N THR A 60 3.43 30.51 -0.61
CA THR A 60 4.26 30.67 -1.81
C THR A 60 5.47 29.73 -1.84
N ARG A 61 5.64 28.88 -0.82
CA ARG A 61 6.72 27.89 -0.80
C ARG A 61 6.52 26.88 -1.91
N PRO A 62 7.58 26.52 -2.67
CA PRO A 62 7.48 25.48 -3.67
C PRO A 62 7.11 24.16 -2.98
N GLY A 63 6.15 23.42 -3.57
CA GLY A 63 5.77 22.12 -3.07
C GLY A 63 6.94 21.13 -3.14
N LEU A 64 6.95 20.16 -2.23
CA LEU A 64 7.94 19.09 -2.17
C LEU A 64 7.33 17.78 -2.67
N VAL A 65 8.11 17.02 -3.45
CA VAL A 65 7.79 15.64 -3.83
C VAL A 65 8.94 14.73 -3.41
N SER A 66 8.61 13.63 -2.72
CA SER A 66 9.54 12.57 -2.36
C SER A 66 9.07 11.24 -2.93
N ALA A 67 9.96 10.47 -3.51
CA ALA A 67 9.67 9.15 -4.09
C ALA A 67 10.90 8.24 -4.00
N ALA A 68 10.70 6.94 -4.22
CA ALA A 68 11.78 5.96 -4.19
C ALA A 68 12.82 6.15 -5.30
N ASP A 69 12.44 6.80 -6.40
CA ASP A 69 13.34 7.13 -7.50
C ASP A 69 13.26 8.64 -7.80
N PRO A 70 14.40 9.33 -7.95
CA PRO A 70 14.44 10.77 -8.18
C PRO A 70 13.74 11.20 -9.48
N ARG A 71 13.70 10.34 -10.50
CA ARG A 71 12.99 10.62 -11.75
C ARG A 71 11.49 10.67 -11.55
N ALA A 72 10.97 9.82 -10.67
CA ALA A 72 9.57 9.83 -10.29
C ALA A 72 9.24 11.07 -9.44
N ALA A 73 10.13 11.47 -8.52
CA ALA A 73 9.97 12.71 -7.79
C ALA A 73 9.98 13.93 -8.73
N GLN A 74 10.82 13.93 -9.76
CA GLN A 74 10.87 14.98 -10.79
C GLN A 74 9.56 15.04 -11.59
N ALA A 75 8.95 13.90 -11.93
CA ALA A 75 7.65 13.85 -12.60
C ALA A 75 6.56 14.55 -11.78
N GLY A 76 6.48 14.25 -10.48
CA GLY A 76 5.55 14.93 -9.58
C GLY A 76 5.85 16.43 -9.42
N ALA A 77 7.13 16.79 -9.24
CA ALA A 77 7.55 18.18 -9.14
C ALA A 77 7.25 18.98 -10.44
N GLN A 78 7.29 18.32 -11.59
CA GLN A 78 6.87 18.92 -12.86
C GLN A 78 5.38 19.31 -12.83
N MET A 79 4.51 18.45 -12.30
CA MET A 79 3.09 18.76 -12.17
C MET A 79 2.86 19.96 -11.26
N LEU A 80 3.58 20.05 -10.13
CA LEU A 80 3.49 21.21 -9.24
C LEU A 80 3.92 22.51 -9.95
N ARG A 81 5.03 22.49 -10.71
CA ARG A 81 5.48 23.66 -11.50
C ARG A 81 4.48 24.10 -12.58
N GLN A 82 3.66 23.18 -13.07
CA GLN A 82 2.58 23.47 -14.03
C GLN A 82 1.29 23.97 -13.37
N GLY A 83 1.29 24.19 -12.05
CA GLY A 83 0.13 24.64 -11.30
C GLY A 83 -0.81 23.52 -10.86
N GLY A 84 -0.36 22.28 -10.98
CA GLY A 84 -1.09 21.10 -10.53
C GLY A 84 -1.22 21.03 -9.01
N SER A 85 -2.14 20.19 -8.57
CA SER A 85 -2.35 19.88 -7.16
C SER A 85 -1.33 18.86 -6.65
N ALA A 86 -1.25 18.68 -5.33
CA ALA A 86 -0.49 17.58 -4.73
C ALA A 86 -0.98 16.20 -5.23
N THR A 87 -2.26 16.08 -5.56
CA THR A 87 -2.84 14.86 -6.14
C THR A 87 -2.32 14.60 -7.55
N ASP A 88 -2.25 15.63 -8.40
CA ASP A 88 -1.65 15.50 -9.74
C ASP A 88 -0.19 15.07 -9.64
N ALA A 89 0.56 15.67 -8.72
CA ALA A 89 1.94 15.32 -8.46
C ALA A 89 2.09 13.85 -8.00
N ALA A 90 1.25 13.40 -7.09
CA ALA A 90 1.26 12.03 -6.59
C ALA A 90 0.94 11.01 -7.70
N ILE A 91 -0.04 11.29 -8.56
CA ILE A 91 -0.41 10.42 -9.68
C ILE A 91 0.72 10.36 -10.72
N ALA A 92 1.29 11.49 -11.12
CA ALA A 92 2.41 11.50 -12.06
C ALA A 92 3.64 10.78 -11.50
N THR A 93 3.91 10.91 -10.19
CA THR A 93 4.95 10.16 -9.48
C THR A 93 4.68 8.65 -9.54
N MET A 94 3.46 8.20 -9.23
CA MET A 94 3.05 6.79 -9.30
C MET A 94 3.21 6.23 -10.72
N LEU A 95 2.79 6.98 -11.74
CA LEU A 95 2.94 6.58 -13.14
C LEU A 95 4.42 6.46 -13.54
N ALA A 96 5.26 7.39 -13.12
CA ALA A 96 6.70 7.32 -13.36
C ALA A 96 7.36 6.14 -12.63
N LEU A 97 6.96 5.86 -11.37
CA LEU A 97 7.42 4.68 -10.62
C LEU A 97 7.07 3.36 -11.33
N THR A 98 5.93 3.30 -12.03
CA THR A 98 5.58 2.14 -12.87
C THR A 98 6.66 1.81 -13.90
N VAL A 99 7.42 2.81 -14.33
CA VAL A 99 8.48 2.67 -15.34
C VAL A 99 9.83 2.41 -14.70
N VAL A 100 10.22 3.22 -13.71
CA VAL A 100 11.59 3.23 -13.16
C VAL A 100 11.78 2.34 -11.94
N GLU A 101 10.69 1.92 -11.28
CA GLU A 101 10.67 1.01 -10.12
C GLU A 101 9.69 -0.17 -10.35
N PRO A 102 9.78 -0.90 -11.48
CA PRO A 102 8.79 -1.91 -11.87
C PRO A 102 8.71 -3.09 -10.90
N GLN A 103 9.75 -3.30 -10.08
CA GLN A 103 9.77 -4.33 -9.03
C GLN A 103 8.89 -3.97 -7.82
N SER A 104 8.52 -2.71 -7.66
CA SER A 104 7.81 -2.21 -6.48
C SER A 104 6.52 -1.47 -6.81
N SER A 105 6.31 -1.06 -8.07
CA SER A 105 5.17 -0.25 -8.50
C SER A 105 4.72 -0.61 -9.92
N GLY A 106 3.42 -0.47 -10.18
CA GLY A 106 2.88 -0.75 -11.51
C GLY A 106 1.41 -0.40 -11.67
N ILE A 107 1.01 -0.13 -12.92
CA ILE A 107 -0.42 0.05 -13.26
C ILE A 107 -1.22 -1.26 -13.13
N GLY A 108 -0.54 -2.40 -13.11
CA GLY A 108 -1.13 -3.72 -12.85
C GLY A 108 -1.20 -4.09 -11.37
N GLY A 109 -0.83 -3.19 -10.47
CA GLY A 109 -0.89 -3.35 -9.02
C GLY A 109 -2.00 -2.55 -8.38
N GLY A 110 -1.90 -2.41 -7.05
CA GLY A 110 -2.78 -1.59 -6.23
C GLY A 110 -2.02 -0.76 -5.20
N GLY A 111 -2.74 0.11 -4.53
CA GLY A 111 -2.15 1.01 -3.57
C GLY A 111 -3.20 1.72 -2.73
N PHE A 112 -2.72 2.64 -1.92
CA PHE A 112 -3.56 3.47 -1.06
C PHE A 112 -3.25 4.94 -1.27
N PHE A 113 -4.26 5.75 -1.21
CA PHE A 113 -4.15 7.19 -1.27
C PHE A 113 -4.57 7.78 0.07
N VAL A 114 -3.69 8.59 0.66
CA VAL A 114 -3.95 9.32 1.91
C VAL A 114 -3.67 10.80 1.66
N ARG A 115 -4.65 11.64 1.89
CA ARG A 115 -4.57 13.07 1.69
C ARG A 115 -5.06 13.80 2.92
N SER A 116 -4.28 14.74 3.44
CA SER A 116 -4.78 15.69 4.43
C SER A 116 -5.11 17.05 3.78
N THR A 117 -6.11 17.72 4.33
CA THR A 117 -6.44 19.09 3.99
C THR A 117 -5.70 20.06 4.92
N PRO A 118 -5.59 21.36 4.56
CA PRO A 118 -5.06 22.38 5.47
C PRO A 118 -5.85 22.50 6.78
N LEU A 119 -7.12 22.07 6.79
CA LEU A 119 -7.99 22.07 7.97
C LEU A 119 -7.83 20.82 8.85
N GLY A 120 -6.95 19.88 8.47
CA GLY A 120 -6.67 18.65 9.22
C GLY A 120 -7.60 17.48 8.91
N ASP A 121 -8.52 17.60 7.94
CA ASP A 121 -9.29 16.45 7.48
C ASP A 121 -8.39 15.47 6.75
N VAL A 122 -8.61 14.18 6.98
CA VAL A 122 -7.86 13.12 6.32
C VAL A 122 -8.80 12.25 5.50
N ILE A 123 -8.50 12.17 4.22
CA ILE A 123 -9.27 11.41 3.22
C ILE A 123 -8.42 10.23 2.77
N THR A 124 -9.00 9.05 2.73
CA THR A 124 -8.31 7.85 2.25
C THR A 124 -9.11 7.14 1.15
N ILE A 125 -8.40 6.61 0.17
CA ILE A 125 -8.98 5.80 -0.91
C ILE A 125 -8.20 4.50 -0.99
N ASP A 126 -8.94 3.40 -0.96
CA ASP A 126 -8.44 2.04 -1.11
C ASP A 126 -8.51 1.63 -2.59
N GLY A 127 -7.35 1.52 -3.20
CA GLY A 127 -7.13 0.97 -4.53
C GLY A 127 -6.33 -0.33 -4.47
N ARG A 128 -6.38 -1.06 -3.36
CA ARG A 128 -5.74 -2.38 -3.22
C ARG A 128 -6.32 -3.36 -4.21
N GLU A 129 -5.52 -4.30 -4.67
CA GLU A 129 -5.98 -5.40 -5.49
C GLU A 129 -7.03 -6.22 -4.76
N THR A 130 -8.01 -6.73 -5.51
CA THR A 130 -8.98 -7.69 -4.99
C THR A 130 -8.74 -9.07 -5.60
N ALA A 131 -9.14 -10.12 -4.90
CA ALA A 131 -9.15 -11.45 -5.47
C ALA A 131 -10.11 -11.48 -6.68
N PRO A 132 -9.79 -12.22 -7.76
CA PRO A 132 -10.76 -12.48 -8.82
C PRO A 132 -11.94 -13.28 -8.28
N ALA A 133 -13.13 -13.15 -8.87
CA ALA A 133 -14.34 -13.83 -8.42
C ALA A 133 -14.23 -15.37 -8.41
N ALA A 134 -13.32 -15.90 -9.21
CA ALA A 134 -13.02 -17.34 -9.24
C ALA A 134 -12.18 -17.83 -8.05
N ALA A 135 -11.62 -16.95 -7.21
CA ALA A 135 -10.80 -17.36 -6.07
C ALA A 135 -11.67 -18.02 -4.98
N THR A 136 -11.24 -19.20 -4.56
CA THR A 136 -11.87 -20.01 -3.51
C THR A 136 -10.99 -20.10 -2.27
N PRO A 137 -11.49 -20.55 -1.11
CA PRO A 137 -10.65 -20.73 0.09
C PRO A 137 -9.41 -21.63 -0.13
N ASP A 138 -9.48 -22.55 -1.07
CA ASP A 138 -8.42 -23.50 -1.44
C ASP A 138 -7.57 -23.06 -2.64
N TRP A 139 -7.70 -21.77 -3.03
CA TRP A 139 -6.97 -21.21 -4.18
C TRP A 139 -5.48 -21.51 -4.20
N PHE A 140 -4.86 -21.53 -3.02
CA PHE A 140 -3.44 -21.79 -2.85
C PHE A 140 -3.11 -23.19 -2.29
N LEU A 141 -4.11 -24.09 -2.24
CA LEU A 141 -3.89 -25.47 -1.78
C LEU A 141 -3.53 -26.40 -2.95
N GLY A 142 -2.71 -27.40 -2.67
CA GLY A 142 -2.47 -28.54 -3.53
C GLY A 142 -3.64 -29.53 -3.52
N ALA A 143 -3.60 -30.55 -4.37
CA ALA A 143 -4.60 -31.61 -4.41
C ALA A 143 -4.69 -32.42 -3.10
N ASP A 144 -3.63 -32.40 -2.31
CA ASP A 144 -3.52 -33.02 -0.98
C ASP A 144 -4.03 -32.13 0.16
N GLY A 145 -4.55 -30.91 -0.16
CA GLY A 145 -5.02 -29.93 0.81
C GLY A 145 -3.91 -29.16 1.53
N THR A 146 -2.65 -29.35 1.15
CA THR A 146 -1.53 -28.60 1.73
C THR A 146 -1.29 -27.30 0.97
N PRO A 147 -0.80 -26.21 1.64
CA PRO A 147 -0.44 -24.96 0.97
C PRO A 147 0.67 -25.17 -0.08
N LYS A 148 0.45 -24.65 -1.29
CA LYS A 148 1.50 -24.60 -2.31
C LYS A 148 2.67 -23.74 -1.83
N PRO A 149 3.93 -24.12 -2.07
CA PRO A 149 5.08 -23.27 -1.75
C PRO A 149 4.97 -21.90 -2.43
N TYR A 150 5.28 -20.82 -1.71
CA TYR A 150 5.19 -19.45 -2.23
C TYR A 150 5.90 -19.27 -3.57
N ARG A 151 7.13 -19.82 -3.69
CA ARG A 151 7.94 -19.75 -4.93
C ARG A 151 7.26 -20.37 -6.15
N ASP A 152 6.36 -21.34 -5.95
CA ASP A 152 5.70 -22.05 -7.04
C ASP A 152 4.43 -21.34 -7.51
N VAL A 153 3.91 -20.39 -6.74
CA VAL A 153 2.69 -19.63 -7.06
C VAL A 153 2.95 -18.17 -7.40
N VAL A 154 4.00 -17.55 -6.85
CA VAL A 154 4.23 -16.11 -6.96
C VAL A 154 4.39 -15.59 -8.40
N SER A 155 4.93 -16.39 -9.30
CA SER A 155 5.10 -16.04 -10.73
C SER A 155 4.00 -16.63 -11.63
N THR A 156 2.89 -17.09 -11.07
CA THR A 156 1.74 -17.63 -11.81
C THR A 156 0.54 -16.67 -11.74
N GLY A 157 -0.48 -16.95 -12.55
CA GLY A 157 -1.74 -16.19 -12.47
C GLY A 157 -2.51 -16.36 -11.17
N LEU A 158 -2.17 -17.35 -10.32
CA LEU A 158 -2.77 -17.52 -8.98
C LEU A 158 -2.49 -16.32 -8.07
N SER A 159 -1.32 -15.69 -8.20
CA SER A 159 -0.91 -14.55 -7.37
C SER A 159 -1.41 -13.20 -7.88
N VAL A 160 -2.06 -13.16 -9.05
CA VAL A 160 -2.48 -11.91 -9.68
C VAL A 160 -3.85 -11.49 -9.15
N GLY A 161 -3.88 -10.39 -8.40
CA GLY A 161 -5.12 -9.71 -8.02
C GLY A 161 -5.64 -8.78 -9.11
N VAL A 162 -6.90 -8.39 -9.01
CA VAL A 162 -7.52 -7.40 -9.91
C VAL A 162 -6.89 -6.03 -9.63
N PRO A 163 -6.23 -5.40 -10.62
CA PRO A 163 -5.49 -4.15 -10.42
C PRO A 163 -6.35 -2.98 -9.98
N GLY A 164 -5.83 -2.14 -9.08
CA GLY A 164 -6.57 -1.02 -8.51
C GLY A 164 -5.98 0.37 -8.77
N ASN A 165 -4.66 0.47 -9.07
CA ASN A 165 -3.95 1.75 -9.11
C ASN A 165 -4.57 2.78 -10.07
N LEU A 166 -5.01 2.38 -11.25
CA LEU A 166 -5.60 3.33 -12.21
C LEU A 166 -7.00 3.80 -11.77
N ARG A 167 -7.80 2.96 -11.12
CA ARG A 167 -9.08 3.39 -10.51
C ARG A 167 -8.88 4.27 -9.30
N LEU A 168 -7.87 3.97 -8.49
CA LEU A 168 -7.43 4.83 -7.39
C LEU A 168 -7.05 6.23 -7.91
N ALA A 169 -6.18 6.28 -8.91
CA ALA A 169 -5.75 7.53 -9.55
C ALA A 169 -6.93 8.29 -10.15
N GLN A 170 -7.84 7.61 -10.86
CA GLN A 170 -9.04 8.21 -11.43
C GLN A 170 -9.91 8.87 -10.36
N GLN A 171 -10.18 8.15 -9.27
CA GLN A 171 -11.02 8.65 -8.19
C GLN A 171 -10.35 9.84 -7.46
N ALA A 172 -9.06 9.74 -7.16
CA ALA A 172 -8.32 10.83 -6.55
C ALA A 172 -8.25 12.07 -7.46
N HIS A 173 -7.98 11.86 -8.75
CA HIS A 173 -7.93 12.95 -9.74
C HIS A 173 -9.27 13.64 -9.91
N SER A 174 -10.38 12.90 -10.03
CA SER A 174 -11.72 13.47 -10.21
C SER A 174 -12.15 14.35 -9.03
N GLN A 175 -11.62 14.12 -7.82
CA GLN A 175 -11.96 14.87 -6.61
C GLN A 175 -10.97 16.02 -6.35
N PHE A 176 -9.69 15.85 -6.68
CA PHE A 176 -8.62 16.72 -6.18
C PHE A 176 -7.62 17.13 -7.25
N GLY A 177 -7.74 16.63 -8.48
CA GLY A 177 -6.91 17.01 -9.61
C GLY A 177 -7.20 18.45 -10.08
N LYS A 178 -6.18 19.09 -10.67
CA LYS A 178 -6.27 20.43 -11.29
C LYS A 178 -5.84 20.41 -12.74
N LEU A 179 -4.88 19.56 -13.08
CA LEU A 179 -4.39 19.39 -14.44
C LEU A 179 -5.27 18.40 -15.20
N GLU A 180 -5.24 18.50 -16.52
CA GLU A 180 -5.89 17.51 -17.38
C GLU A 180 -5.28 16.13 -17.14
N TRP A 181 -6.13 15.09 -17.09
CA TRP A 181 -5.71 13.69 -16.87
C TRP A 181 -4.54 13.29 -17.75
N ALA A 182 -4.61 13.65 -19.05
CA ALA A 182 -3.60 13.27 -20.03
C ALA A 182 -2.20 13.85 -19.72
N ALA A 183 -2.13 15.04 -19.12
CA ALA A 183 -0.87 15.69 -18.77
C ALA A 183 -0.05 14.90 -17.74
N LEU A 184 -0.72 14.16 -16.85
CA LEU A 184 -0.08 13.40 -15.78
C LEU A 184 0.75 12.23 -16.30
N PHE A 185 0.48 11.77 -17.52
CA PHE A 185 1.15 10.62 -18.13
C PHE A 185 2.43 10.98 -18.89
N ALA A 186 2.59 12.23 -19.30
CA ALA A 186 3.68 12.64 -20.16
C ALA A 186 5.08 12.26 -19.64
N PRO A 187 5.43 12.48 -18.35
CA PRO A 187 6.74 12.08 -17.83
C PRO A 187 6.98 10.57 -17.87
N ALA A 188 5.97 9.77 -17.51
CA ALA A 188 6.07 8.31 -17.52
C ALA A 188 6.19 7.75 -18.93
N ILE A 189 5.47 8.33 -19.90
CA ILE A 189 5.54 7.95 -21.32
C ILE A 189 6.96 8.22 -21.84
N SER A 190 7.53 9.40 -21.57
CA SER A 190 8.90 9.75 -21.99
C SER A 190 9.92 8.79 -21.37
N LEU A 191 9.85 8.53 -20.06
CA LEU A 191 10.73 7.56 -19.40
C LEU A 191 10.65 6.15 -20.01
N ALA A 192 9.46 5.71 -20.39
CA ALA A 192 9.29 4.39 -20.99
C ALA A 192 9.79 4.34 -22.44
N GLU A 193 9.64 5.40 -23.22
CA GLU A 193 9.99 5.48 -24.64
C GLU A 193 11.45 5.83 -24.85
N ASP A 194 11.93 6.94 -24.25
CA ASP A 194 13.29 7.42 -24.40
C ASP A 194 14.26 6.53 -23.60
N GLY A 195 13.75 5.90 -22.56
CA GLY A 195 14.47 4.98 -21.69
C GLY A 195 14.98 5.63 -20.40
N PHE A 196 15.35 4.77 -19.48
CA PHE A 196 15.92 5.15 -18.19
C PHE A 196 17.12 4.27 -17.84
N ALA A 197 18.07 4.81 -17.11
CA ALA A 197 19.22 4.07 -16.62
C ALA A 197 18.80 3.15 -15.46
N VAL A 198 19.26 1.89 -15.49
CA VAL A 198 19.08 0.94 -14.38
C VAL A 198 19.70 1.53 -13.12
N SER A 199 18.91 1.67 -12.06
CA SER A 199 19.39 2.06 -10.74
C SER A 199 20.07 0.90 -10.02
N GLU A 200 20.90 1.19 -9.03
CA GLU A 200 21.51 0.17 -8.17
C GLU A 200 20.43 -0.71 -7.51
N ARG A 201 19.37 -0.09 -7.01
CA ARG A 201 18.23 -0.78 -6.40
C ARG A 201 17.53 -1.72 -7.39
N LEU A 202 17.25 -1.26 -8.61
CA LEU A 202 16.62 -2.11 -9.63
C LEU A 202 17.54 -3.28 -10.00
N HIS A 203 18.84 -3.03 -10.19
CA HIS A 203 19.82 -4.08 -10.49
C HIS A 203 19.84 -5.16 -9.43
N GLN A 204 19.93 -4.79 -8.14
CA GLN A 204 19.91 -5.73 -7.02
C GLN A 204 18.63 -6.58 -6.99
N TYR A 205 17.48 -5.95 -7.26
CA TYR A 205 16.20 -6.66 -7.31
C TYR A 205 16.12 -7.66 -8.47
N LEU A 206 16.60 -7.26 -9.65
CA LEU A 206 16.62 -8.13 -10.83
C LEU A 206 17.51 -9.36 -10.60
N ASP A 207 18.62 -9.18 -9.92
CA ASP A 207 19.54 -10.27 -9.58
C ASP A 207 18.93 -11.19 -8.50
N LEU A 208 18.38 -10.61 -7.43
CA LEU A 208 17.79 -11.34 -6.31
C LEU A 208 16.50 -12.09 -6.71
N LEU A 209 15.64 -11.46 -7.51
CA LEU A 209 14.31 -11.95 -7.87
C LEU A 209 14.20 -12.33 -9.35
N LYS A 210 15.23 -12.93 -9.89
CA LYS A 210 15.31 -13.34 -11.31
C LYS A 210 14.13 -14.21 -11.76
N THR A 211 13.60 -15.05 -10.88
CA THR A 211 12.43 -15.89 -11.15
C THR A 211 11.14 -15.10 -11.29
N HIS A 212 11.08 -13.86 -10.79
CA HIS A 212 9.92 -12.98 -10.92
C HIS A 212 10.01 -12.14 -12.20
N ALA A 213 11.00 -11.26 -12.31
CA ALA A 213 11.16 -10.39 -13.47
C ALA A 213 11.48 -11.17 -14.75
N GLY A 214 12.18 -12.31 -14.64
CA GLY A 214 12.50 -13.22 -15.74
C GLY A 214 11.45 -14.31 -16.00
N ALA A 215 10.28 -14.29 -15.34
CA ALA A 215 9.24 -15.31 -15.54
C ALA A 215 8.70 -15.31 -16.98
N SER A 216 8.48 -14.14 -17.59
CA SER A 216 8.04 -14.02 -18.97
C SER A 216 9.20 -13.81 -19.95
N ALA A 217 8.96 -14.10 -21.23
CA ALA A 217 9.93 -13.84 -22.29
C ALA A 217 10.21 -12.33 -22.43
N GLU A 218 9.17 -11.51 -22.31
CA GLU A 218 9.25 -10.06 -22.38
C GLU A 218 10.07 -9.49 -21.22
N GLY A 219 9.86 -9.98 -20.00
CA GLY A 219 10.63 -9.61 -18.82
C GLY A 219 12.11 -9.97 -19.00
N ARG A 220 12.41 -11.15 -19.53
CA ARG A 220 13.80 -11.54 -19.84
C ARG A 220 14.46 -10.63 -20.84
N MET A 221 13.78 -10.30 -21.94
CA MET A 221 14.32 -9.39 -22.95
C MET A 221 14.52 -7.97 -22.41
N LEU A 222 13.61 -7.51 -21.54
CA LEU A 222 13.63 -6.15 -21.03
C LEU A 222 14.72 -5.94 -19.98
N PHE A 223 14.89 -6.88 -19.07
CA PHE A 223 15.67 -6.70 -17.84
C PHE A 223 16.99 -7.47 -17.80
N TYR A 224 17.17 -8.46 -18.67
CA TYR A 224 18.35 -9.32 -18.65
C TYR A 224 19.14 -9.26 -19.97
N ASP A 225 20.39 -9.66 -19.94
CA ASP A 225 21.23 -9.87 -21.12
C ASP A 225 21.01 -11.25 -21.77
N GLY A 226 21.71 -11.53 -22.87
CA GLY A 226 21.60 -12.80 -23.57
C GLY A 226 22.12 -14.03 -22.79
N ALA A 227 22.94 -13.80 -21.75
CA ALA A 227 23.42 -14.82 -20.84
C ALA A 227 22.47 -14.99 -19.61
N GLY A 228 21.48 -14.15 -19.50
CA GLY A 228 20.49 -14.18 -18.41
C GLY A 228 21.00 -13.50 -17.11
N HIS A 229 21.97 -12.62 -17.18
CA HIS A 229 22.34 -11.74 -16.08
C HIS A 229 21.50 -10.48 -16.09
N ALA A 230 21.20 -9.94 -14.90
CA ALA A 230 20.54 -8.66 -14.78
C ALA A 230 21.34 -7.55 -15.51
N LYS A 231 20.65 -6.69 -16.25
CA LYS A 231 21.32 -5.56 -16.90
C LYS A 231 22.07 -4.72 -15.87
N PRO A 232 23.32 -4.30 -16.15
CA PRO A 232 24.14 -3.60 -15.16
C PRO A 232 23.59 -2.20 -14.86
N VAL A 233 23.97 -1.67 -13.71
CA VAL A 233 23.69 -0.28 -13.31
C VAL A 233 24.14 0.68 -14.42
N GLY A 234 23.31 1.64 -14.76
CA GLY A 234 23.55 2.59 -15.86
C GLY A 234 23.12 2.12 -17.24
N ALA A 235 22.86 0.82 -17.45
CA ALA A 235 22.30 0.34 -18.71
C ALA A 235 20.92 0.96 -18.96
N VAL A 236 20.65 1.37 -20.20
CA VAL A 236 19.37 1.99 -20.56
C VAL A 236 18.33 0.93 -20.90
N ILE A 237 17.21 0.99 -20.22
CA ILE A 237 16.01 0.20 -20.50
C ILE A 237 14.99 1.08 -21.21
N ARG A 238 14.43 0.59 -22.31
CA ARG A 238 13.29 1.18 -23.03
C ARG A 238 12.15 0.18 -23.05
N ASN A 239 10.93 0.68 -22.81
CA ASN A 239 9.71 -0.13 -22.88
C ASN A 239 8.64 0.57 -23.74
N PRO A 240 8.78 0.54 -25.07
CA PRO A 240 7.82 1.20 -25.98
C PRO A 240 6.42 0.58 -25.89
N ALA A 241 6.30 -0.69 -25.50
CA ALA A 241 4.99 -1.32 -25.29
C ALA A 241 4.25 -0.69 -24.10
N LEU A 242 4.95 -0.46 -22.97
CA LEU A 242 4.38 0.26 -21.84
C LEU A 242 4.06 1.72 -22.19
N ALA A 243 4.97 2.41 -22.90
CA ALA A 243 4.71 3.78 -23.39
C ALA A 243 3.43 3.86 -24.21
N ASN A 244 3.21 2.92 -25.13
CA ASN A 244 1.98 2.84 -25.92
C ASN A 244 0.73 2.58 -25.05
N THR A 245 0.83 1.68 -24.08
CA THR A 245 -0.26 1.41 -23.14
C THR A 245 -0.61 2.67 -22.33
N LEU A 246 0.41 3.36 -21.79
CA LEU A 246 0.21 4.62 -21.05
C LEU A 246 -0.43 5.71 -21.92
N ARG A 247 -0.02 5.85 -23.20
CA ARG A 247 -0.67 6.79 -24.15
C ARG A 247 -2.15 6.47 -24.36
N LYS A 248 -2.49 5.20 -24.50
CA LYS A 248 -3.88 4.79 -24.67
C LYS A 248 -4.72 5.07 -23.44
N ILE A 249 -4.17 4.83 -22.22
CA ILE A 249 -4.85 5.17 -20.97
C ILE A 249 -4.96 6.68 -20.81
N SER A 250 -3.93 7.43 -21.16
CA SER A 250 -3.91 8.90 -21.15
C SER A 250 -5.04 9.48 -22.02
N ALA A 251 -5.17 8.97 -23.25
CA ALA A 251 -6.13 9.48 -24.23
C ALA A 251 -7.58 9.03 -23.99
N ASN A 252 -7.79 7.81 -23.49
CA ASN A 252 -9.11 7.18 -23.39
C ASN A 252 -9.60 7.02 -21.95
N GLY A 253 -8.82 7.47 -20.99
CA GLY A 253 -9.08 7.26 -19.57
C GLY A 253 -8.84 5.83 -19.12
N PRO A 254 -9.01 5.56 -17.81
CA PRO A 254 -8.79 4.25 -17.21
C PRO A 254 -9.68 3.13 -17.77
N ASP A 255 -10.84 3.46 -18.35
CA ASP A 255 -11.72 2.47 -18.95
C ASP A 255 -11.05 1.67 -20.06
N PHE A 256 -10.06 2.24 -20.76
CA PHE A 256 -9.25 1.48 -21.71
C PHE A 256 -8.59 0.25 -21.08
N PHE A 257 -8.12 0.37 -19.83
CA PHE A 257 -7.45 -0.73 -19.11
C PHE A 257 -8.46 -1.74 -18.55
N TYR A 258 -9.60 -1.26 -18.06
CA TYR A 258 -10.56 -2.08 -17.31
C TYR A 258 -11.67 -2.68 -18.16
N LYS A 259 -11.87 -2.21 -19.40
CA LYS A 259 -12.98 -2.63 -20.26
C LYS A 259 -12.51 -2.95 -21.70
N GLY A 260 -13.35 -3.62 -22.44
CA GLY A 260 -13.13 -3.90 -23.86
C GLY A 260 -12.01 -4.89 -24.15
N ALA A 261 -11.38 -4.74 -25.33
CA ALA A 261 -10.43 -5.71 -25.85
C ALA A 261 -9.16 -5.86 -24.98
N PHE A 262 -8.64 -4.74 -24.45
CA PHE A 262 -7.45 -4.78 -23.60
C PHE A 262 -7.69 -5.58 -22.30
N ALA A 263 -8.81 -5.33 -21.63
CA ALA A 263 -9.19 -6.07 -20.41
C ALA A 263 -9.42 -7.57 -20.71
N ALA A 264 -10.03 -7.89 -21.83
CA ALA A 264 -10.26 -9.26 -22.25
C ALA A 264 -8.94 -10.01 -22.53
N ASP A 265 -7.99 -9.35 -23.19
CA ASP A 265 -6.67 -9.92 -23.45
C ASP A 265 -5.88 -10.08 -22.16
N LEU A 266 -5.82 -9.07 -21.29
CA LEU A 266 -5.16 -9.13 -19.98
C LEU A 266 -5.71 -10.31 -19.15
N ALA A 267 -7.02 -10.43 -19.01
CA ALA A 267 -7.64 -11.54 -18.30
C ALA A 267 -7.31 -12.89 -18.95
N SER A 268 -7.24 -12.96 -20.29
CA SER A 268 -6.85 -14.16 -21.01
C SER A 268 -5.41 -14.58 -20.72
N GLN A 269 -4.46 -13.63 -20.68
CA GLN A 269 -3.06 -13.91 -20.37
C GLN A 269 -2.92 -14.40 -18.91
N ILE A 270 -3.61 -13.77 -17.97
CA ILE A 270 -3.61 -14.20 -16.58
C ILE A 270 -4.16 -15.62 -16.44
N ARG A 271 -5.28 -15.95 -17.10
CA ARG A 271 -5.83 -17.31 -17.09
C ARG A 271 -4.88 -18.34 -17.66
N LYS A 272 -4.19 -18.04 -18.76
CA LYS A 272 -3.18 -18.94 -19.34
C LYS A 272 -2.03 -19.21 -18.38
N ALA A 273 -1.69 -18.24 -17.54
CA ALA A 273 -0.67 -18.35 -16.52
C ALA A 273 -1.20 -18.97 -15.19
N THR A 274 -2.49 -19.34 -15.11
CA THR A 274 -3.12 -19.88 -13.89
C THR A 274 -3.35 -21.38 -14.00
N PRO A 275 -2.46 -22.22 -13.46
CA PRO A 275 -2.59 -23.67 -13.57
C PRO A 275 -3.84 -24.21 -12.86
N GLY A 276 -4.63 -25.00 -13.55
CA GLY A 276 -5.76 -25.75 -12.97
C GLY A 276 -6.92 -24.90 -12.44
N SER A 277 -6.98 -23.62 -12.78
CA SER A 277 -7.97 -22.68 -12.26
C SER A 277 -8.63 -21.87 -13.38
N ALA A 278 -9.84 -21.35 -13.11
CA ALA A 278 -10.53 -20.45 -14.01
C ALA A 278 -9.81 -19.10 -14.16
N GLY A 279 -9.10 -18.65 -13.12
CA GLY A 279 -8.36 -17.40 -13.12
C GLY A 279 -9.25 -16.16 -13.22
N MET A 280 -8.62 -15.02 -13.47
CA MET A 280 -9.29 -13.73 -13.61
C MET A 280 -10.16 -13.67 -14.87
N ALA A 281 -11.36 -13.12 -14.77
CA ALA A 281 -12.24 -12.81 -15.89
C ALA A 281 -12.20 -11.31 -16.26
N ALA A 282 -12.56 -10.97 -17.49
CA ALA A 282 -12.67 -9.56 -17.90
C ALA A 282 -13.69 -8.78 -17.05
N ASN A 283 -14.72 -9.45 -16.54
CA ASN A 283 -15.70 -8.84 -15.65
C ASN A 283 -15.12 -8.44 -14.28
N ASP A 284 -14.12 -9.16 -13.78
CA ASP A 284 -13.43 -8.78 -12.54
C ASP A 284 -12.75 -7.41 -12.69
N LEU A 285 -12.11 -7.19 -13.86
CA LEU A 285 -11.56 -5.89 -14.22
C LEU A 285 -12.64 -4.83 -14.37
N ALA A 286 -13.69 -5.11 -15.17
CA ALA A 286 -14.74 -4.15 -15.48
C ALA A 286 -15.52 -3.68 -14.24
N SER A 287 -15.68 -4.54 -13.24
CA SER A 287 -16.41 -4.26 -12.00
C SER A 287 -15.55 -3.66 -10.88
N TYR A 288 -14.24 -3.58 -11.05
CA TYR A 288 -13.37 -3.04 -10.01
C TYR A 288 -13.63 -1.55 -9.76
N LEU A 289 -13.77 -1.21 -8.49
CA LEU A 289 -13.94 0.16 -8.00
C LEU A 289 -12.96 0.41 -6.84
N ALA A 290 -12.25 1.51 -6.86
CA ALA A 290 -11.55 2.00 -5.69
C ALA A 290 -12.59 2.46 -4.63
N LYS A 291 -12.26 2.32 -3.35
CA LYS A 291 -13.20 2.52 -2.25
C LYS A 291 -12.74 3.62 -1.31
N PRO A 292 -13.57 4.63 -1.00
CA PRO A 292 -13.29 5.48 0.13
C PRO A 292 -13.29 4.66 1.41
N ARG A 293 -12.38 4.99 2.33
CA ARG A 293 -12.28 4.37 3.65
C ARG A 293 -12.10 5.47 4.69
N ASP A 294 -12.53 5.19 5.91
CA ASP A 294 -12.21 6.07 7.03
C ASP A 294 -10.72 5.95 7.38
N ALA A 295 -10.09 7.08 7.65
CA ALA A 295 -8.72 7.09 8.12
C ALA A 295 -8.65 6.52 9.55
N VAL A 296 -7.63 5.72 9.84
CA VAL A 296 -7.31 5.32 11.21
C VAL A 296 -6.36 6.35 11.79
N CYS A 297 -6.78 6.96 12.90
CA CYS A 297 -6.00 8.00 13.58
C CYS A 297 -5.72 7.62 15.02
N GLY A 298 -4.60 8.09 15.55
CA GLY A 298 -4.21 8.03 16.94
C GLY A 298 -3.42 9.29 17.31
N GLU A 299 -3.07 9.43 18.57
CA GLU A 299 -2.26 10.53 19.08
C GLU A 299 -0.90 10.04 19.55
N TYR A 300 0.10 10.87 19.37
CA TYR A 300 1.45 10.66 19.90
C TYR A 300 2.09 12.02 20.16
N ARG A 301 2.46 12.28 21.43
CA ARG A 301 3.10 13.54 21.87
C ARG A 301 2.41 14.78 21.33
N ALA A 302 1.10 14.89 21.53
CA ALA A 302 0.24 15.97 21.06
C ALA A 302 0.15 16.11 19.52
N HIS A 303 0.61 15.12 18.74
CA HIS A 303 0.42 15.06 17.31
C HIS A 303 -0.63 14.02 16.94
N ARG A 304 -1.59 14.42 16.12
CA ARG A 304 -2.54 13.49 15.52
C ARG A 304 -1.87 12.79 14.33
N ILE A 305 -1.77 11.48 14.40
CA ILE A 305 -1.18 10.61 13.37
C ILE A 305 -2.31 9.85 12.69
N CYS A 306 -2.45 10.03 11.40
CA CYS A 306 -3.48 9.35 10.61
C CYS A 306 -2.88 8.60 9.44
N GLY A 307 -3.54 7.52 9.02
CA GLY A 307 -3.15 6.77 7.85
C GLY A 307 -4.25 5.84 7.37
N MET A 308 -3.92 5.03 6.37
CA MET A 308 -4.85 4.05 5.81
C MET A 308 -5.09 2.91 6.79
N GLY A 309 -6.37 2.65 7.07
CA GLY A 309 -6.82 1.49 7.84
C GLY A 309 -6.83 0.19 7.02
N PRO A 310 -7.38 -0.90 7.55
CA PRO A 310 -7.54 -2.14 6.80
C PRO A 310 -8.20 -1.93 5.43
N PRO A 311 -7.67 -2.59 4.37
CA PRO A 311 -6.77 -3.74 4.38
C PRO A 311 -5.27 -3.41 4.52
N SER A 312 -4.90 -2.16 4.81
CA SER A 312 -3.53 -1.80 5.18
C SER A 312 -3.32 -2.01 6.68
N SER A 313 -2.20 -2.60 7.06
CA SER A 313 -1.73 -2.66 8.45
C SER A 313 -0.95 -1.41 8.86
N GLY A 314 -0.65 -0.50 7.92
CA GLY A 314 0.32 0.58 8.12
C GLY A 314 -0.06 1.51 9.27
N ALA A 315 -1.24 2.13 9.24
CA ALA A 315 -1.65 3.07 10.28
C ALA A 315 -1.78 2.39 11.65
N THR A 316 -2.43 1.23 11.72
CA THR A 316 -2.62 0.50 12.98
C THR A 316 -1.29 0.08 13.59
N THR A 317 -0.33 -0.40 12.79
CA THR A 317 0.99 -0.80 13.27
C THR A 317 1.81 0.41 13.75
N VAL A 318 1.84 1.50 12.97
CA VAL A 318 2.56 2.72 13.35
C VAL A 318 1.99 3.31 14.64
N ILE A 319 0.67 3.43 14.76
CA ILE A 319 0.01 3.95 15.96
C ILE A 319 0.29 3.04 17.16
N ALA A 320 0.26 1.71 17.01
CA ALA A 320 0.57 0.79 18.08
C ALA A 320 2.04 0.92 18.55
N ILE A 321 2.99 1.08 17.63
CA ILE A 321 4.40 1.32 17.97
C ILE A 321 4.54 2.65 18.71
N LEU A 322 3.95 3.72 18.20
CA LEU A 322 4.03 5.05 18.82
C LEU A 322 3.40 5.06 20.22
N ALA A 323 2.27 4.38 20.42
CA ALA A 323 1.64 4.25 21.73
C ALA A 323 2.53 3.49 22.75
N GLN A 324 3.29 2.49 22.29
CA GLN A 324 4.26 1.81 23.14
C GLN A 324 5.47 2.70 23.49
N LEU A 325 5.81 3.65 22.62
CA LEU A 325 6.93 4.58 22.85
C LEU A 325 6.52 5.82 23.67
N GLU A 326 5.21 6.07 23.84
CA GLU A 326 4.70 7.26 24.55
C GLU A 326 5.28 7.46 25.95
N PRO A 327 5.44 6.39 26.80
CA PRO A 327 5.97 6.54 28.15
C PRO A 327 7.46 6.87 28.21
N PHE A 328 8.22 6.73 27.12
CA PHE A 328 9.67 6.87 27.13
C PHE A 328 10.10 8.28 26.70
N ASP A 329 11.05 8.88 27.44
CA ASP A 329 11.75 10.08 26.98
C ASP A 329 12.86 9.71 25.99
N LEU A 330 12.47 9.55 24.73
CA LEU A 330 13.41 9.17 23.65
C LEU A 330 14.51 10.22 23.44
N GLY A 331 14.24 11.49 23.76
CA GLY A 331 15.26 12.55 23.66
C GLY A 331 16.39 12.36 24.67
N ALA A 332 16.06 11.95 25.89
CA ALA A 332 17.04 11.66 26.94
C ALA A 332 17.81 10.35 26.68
N LEU A 333 17.18 9.38 26.00
CA LEU A 333 17.81 8.08 25.73
C LEU A 333 18.90 8.18 24.65
N GLY A 334 18.72 9.04 23.64
CA GLY A 334 19.65 9.16 22.51
C GLY A 334 19.56 8.00 21.49
N PRO A 335 20.22 8.15 20.32
CA PRO A 335 20.07 7.22 19.20
C PRO A 335 20.68 5.82 19.42
N ASP A 336 21.65 5.71 20.34
CA ASP A 336 22.38 4.45 20.59
C ASP A 336 21.88 3.75 21.87
N SER A 337 20.75 4.16 22.42
CA SER A 337 20.19 3.56 23.62
C SER A 337 19.75 2.11 23.35
N PRO A 338 20.09 1.16 24.23
CA PRO A 338 19.64 -0.22 24.13
C PRO A 338 18.17 -0.43 24.59
N VAL A 339 17.53 0.63 25.05
CA VAL A 339 16.14 0.62 25.56
C VAL A 339 15.19 1.02 24.44
#